data_c61ffc430db1861f1c460bc972dff616
#
_entry.id   c61ffc430db1861f1c460bc972dff616
#
_cell.length_a   1.000
_cell.length_b   1.000
_cell.length_c   1.000
_cell.angle_alpha   90.00
_cell.angle_beta   90.00
_cell.angle_gamma   90.00
#
_symmetry.space_group_name_H-M   'P 1'
#
loop_
_entity.id
_entity.type
_entity.pdbx_description
1 polymer ?
#
loop_
_entity_poly.entity_id
_entity_poly.type
_entity_poly.pdbx_seq_one_letter_code
_entity_poly.pdbx_strand_id
1 'polypeptide(L)'
;MKIFLDKRCIINLCFLFLYLSSAFATATIVGKHRRLLIINSYNESAPWSQELITPILLQTSPIEDITADVVHMNGTFIRNDSLYIRMENGIFERFQDKKPDYLVLLGNMAFTLRERILSEWGNIPIVLIGNEDTYAPREYYFTGRPIHISNAITSPLVDLQPQYNFTFIETPYMYKETIDMMVQMLPKMKTIVFAADELYHNQDLDRLIHAYITSKYPNLHYERLIGNERNQNELQAYLLNDEPETGMLFSTWFYERKNLLGFPTLISGDFQLVASSPQPVFALRNAYVGKEGFAGGYFYDRMEVQNALSSALKQIFAGEDARNIPFTYSKKSYPFINYQQLQMDGLDTTLCPKDSVFINKPLTFWQKYQW
;
A
#
# COMPACT_ATOMS: atom_id res chain seq x y z
N MET A 1 -66.95 1.57 -54.93
CA MET A 1 -65.77 0.74 -55.19
C MET A 1 -65.27 0.23 -53.81
N LYS A 2 -65.61 -0.99 -53.45
CA LYS A 2 -65.21 -1.61 -52.16
C LYS A 2 -63.87 -2.32 -52.43
N ILE A 3 -62.82 -1.83 -51.81
CA ILE A 3 -61.50 -2.46 -51.84
C ILE A 3 -61.55 -3.62 -50.87
N PHE A 4 -61.62 -4.86 -51.35
CA PHE A 4 -61.38 -6.06 -50.56
C PHE A 4 -59.90 -6.21 -50.30
N LEU A 5 -59.44 -5.83 -49.10
CA LEU A 5 -58.10 -6.20 -48.66
C LEU A 5 -58.09 -7.70 -48.36
N ASP A 6 -57.25 -8.42 -49.10
CA ASP A 6 -57.07 -9.86 -48.90
C ASP A 6 -56.54 -10.15 -47.48
N LYS A 7 -57.18 -11.07 -46.77
CA LYS A 7 -56.82 -11.48 -45.38
C LYS A 7 -55.35 -11.87 -45.27
N ARG A 8 -54.75 -12.37 -46.36
CA ARG A 8 -53.33 -12.72 -46.43
C ARG A 8 -52.40 -11.50 -46.38
N CYS A 9 -52.78 -10.35 -46.94
CA CYS A 9 -52.03 -9.12 -46.82
C CYS A 9 -52.00 -8.55 -45.41
N ILE A 10 -53.13 -8.67 -44.67
CA ILE A 10 -53.23 -8.20 -43.29
C ILE A 10 -52.38 -9.07 -42.36
N ILE A 11 -52.35 -10.39 -42.55
CA ILE A 11 -51.55 -11.32 -41.75
C ILE A 11 -50.05 -11.07 -42.01
N ASN A 12 -49.64 -10.88 -43.24
CA ASN A 12 -48.25 -10.58 -43.59
C ASN A 12 -47.78 -9.20 -43.06
N LEU A 13 -48.68 -8.21 -43.03
CA LEU A 13 -48.38 -6.88 -42.46
C LEU A 13 -48.21 -6.95 -40.92
N CYS A 14 -49.06 -7.77 -40.23
CA CYS A 14 -48.93 -8.02 -38.79
C CYS A 14 -47.65 -8.77 -38.45
N PHE A 15 -47.23 -9.77 -39.24
CA PHE A 15 -45.95 -10.43 -39.04
C PHE A 15 -44.75 -9.52 -39.30
N LEU A 16 -44.83 -8.62 -40.26
CA LEU A 16 -43.78 -7.63 -40.51
C LEU A 16 -43.70 -6.62 -39.39
N PHE A 17 -44.80 -6.17 -38.81
CA PHE A 17 -44.83 -5.29 -37.63
C PHE A 17 -44.31 -5.98 -36.37
N LEU A 18 -44.63 -7.27 -36.15
CA LEU A 18 -44.07 -8.07 -35.02
C LEU A 18 -42.58 -8.31 -35.20
N TYR A 19 -42.07 -8.53 -36.42
CA TYR A 19 -40.62 -8.64 -36.69
C TYR A 19 -39.89 -7.32 -36.53
N LEU A 20 -40.47 -6.19 -36.95
CA LEU A 20 -39.90 -4.87 -36.71
C LEU A 20 -39.93 -4.45 -35.23
N SER A 21 -40.98 -4.80 -34.49
CA SER A 21 -41.03 -4.51 -33.04
C SER A 21 -40.05 -5.37 -32.24
N SER A 22 -39.77 -6.62 -32.65
CA SER A 22 -38.74 -7.45 -32.00
C SER A 22 -37.33 -7.02 -32.34
N ALA A 23 -37.11 -6.41 -33.52
CA ALA A 23 -35.81 -5.83 -33.89
C ALA A 23 -35.48 -4.52 -33.16
N PHE A 24 -36.52 -3.78 -32.71
CA PHE A 24 -36.31 -2.58 -31.85
C PHE A 24 -36.21 -2.88 -30.36
N ALA A 25 -36.55 -4.11 -29.90
CA ALA A 25 -36.45 -4.49 -28.50
C ALA A 25 -35.06 -4.97 -28.06
N THR A 26 -34.11 -5.05 -28.98
CA THR A 26 -32.67 -5.35 -28.68
C THR A 26 -31.76 -4.19 -29.03
N ALA A 27 -32.21 -2.95 -28.83
CA ALA A 27 -31.27 -1.89 -28.54
C ALA A 27 -30.69 -2.21 -27.15
N THR A 28 -29.68 -3.03 -27.12
CA THR A 28 -28.77 -3.14 -25.98
C THR A 28 -28.38 -1.69 -25.69
N ILE A 29 -28.86 -1.16 -24.56
CA ILE A 29 -28.26 0.04 -23.97
C ILE A 29 -26.84 -0.41 -23.74
N VAL A 30 -25.93 -0.11 -24.68
CA VAL A 30 -24.52 -0.25 -24.47
C VAL A 30 -24.23 0.75 -23.35
N GLY A 31 -24.29 0.29 -22.14
CA GLY A 31 -23.96 1.08 -20.97
C GLY A 31 -22.59 1.70 -21.23
N LYS A 32 -22.44 2.98 -20.92
CA LYS A 32 -21.17 3.67 -21.07
C LYS A 32 -20.10 2.82 -20.40
N HIS A 33 -19.14 2.32 -21.20
CA HIS A 33 -18.04 1.53 -20.67
C HIS A 33 -17.21 2.42 -19.72
N ARG A 34 -17.12 2.02 -18.45
CA ARG A 34 -16.49 2.77 -17.36
C ARG A 34 -15.05 2.31 -17.15
N ARG A 35 -14.19 3.21 -16.72
CA ARG A 35 -12.77 2.94 -16.51
C ARG A 35 -12.36 3.18 -15.07
N LEU A 36 -11.77 2.18 -14.44
CA LEU A 36 -11.06 2.30 -13.20
C LEU A 36 -9.56 2.43 -13.51
N LEU A 37 -8.92 3.49 -13.03
CA LEU A 37 -7.47 3.63 -13.09
C LEU A 37 -6.87 3.50 -11.70
N ILE A 38 -5.94 2.57 -11.54
CA ILE A 38 -5.14 2.39 -10.33
C ILE A 38 -3.79 3.07 -10.55
N ILE A 39 -3.49 4.10 -9.76
CA ILE A 39 -2.20 4.78 -9.78
C ILE A 39 -1.42 4.38 -8.54
N ASN A 40 -0.35 3.63 -8.75
CA ASN A 40 0.51 3.12 -7.69
C ASN A 40 1.75 4.00 -7.52
N SER A 41 1.97 4.52 -6.32
CA SER A 41 3.15 5.34 -6.01
C SER A 41 4.49 4.62 -6.23
N TYR A 42 4.49 3.30 -6.08
CA TYR A 42 5.69 2.46 -6.14
C TYR A 42 5.88 1.80 -7.51
N ASN A 43 6.84 0.89 -7.60
CA ASN A 43 7.05 0.06 -8.78
C ASN A 43 6.08 -1.15 -8.81
N GLU A 44 6.05 -1.85 -9.93
CA GLU A 44 5.19 -3.02 -10.13
C GLU A 44 5.48 -4.15 -9.14
N SER A 45 6.73 -4.37 -8.77
CA SER A 45 7.14 -5.47 -7.88
C SER A 45 7.02 -5.16 -6.39
N ALA A 46 6.53 -3.99 -6.00
CA ALA A 46 6.36 -3.63 -4.60
C ALA A 46 5.33 -4.54 -3.91
N PRO A 47 5.70 -5.36 -2.91
CA PRO A 47 4.80 -6.37 -2.32
C PRO A 47 3.54 -5.77 -1.74
N TRP A 48 3.64 -4.64 -1.04
CA TRP A 48 2.50 -3.92 -0.48
C TRP A 48 1.48 -3.51 -1.57
N SER A 49 1.97 -3.02 -2.71
CA SER A 49 1.11 -2.63 -3.82
C SER A 49 0.39 -3.84 -4.44
N GLN A 50 1.09 -4.95 -4.60
CA GLN A 50 0.51 -6.17 -5.17
C GLN A 50 -0.57 -6.78 -4.27
N GLU A 51 -0.42 -6.68 -2.95
CA GLU A 51 -1.44 -7.10 -1.98
C GLU A 51 -2.77 -6.34 -2.14
N LEU A 52 -2.73 -5.11 -2.69
CA LEU A 52 -3.90 -4.27 -2.92
C LEU A 52 -4.39 -4.32 -4.36
N ILE A 53 -3.50 -4.28 -5.35
CA ILE A 53 -3.85 -4.29 -6.78
C ILE A 53 -4.56 -5.60 -7.15
N THR A 54 -4.03 -6.74 -6.74
CA THR A 54 -4.60 -8.04 -7.10
C THR A 54 -6.07 -8.21 -6.69
N PRO A 55 -6.47 -7.92 -5.44
CA PRO A 55 -7.89 -7.97 -5.06
C PRO A 55 -8.78 -6.99 -5.84
N ILE A 56 -8.27 -5.78 -6.16
CA ILE A 56 -9.04 -4.82 -6.97
C ILE A 56 -9.32 -5.40 -8.36
N LEU A 57 -8.29 -5.93 -9.02
CA LEU A 57 -8.44 -6.51 -10.36
C LEU A 57 -9.37 -7.73 -10.35
N LEU A 58 -9.27 -8.60 -9.34
CA LEU A 58 -10.16 -9.75 -9.19
C LEU A 58 -11.61 -9.33 -8.92
N GLN A 59 -11.84 -8.24 -8.20
CA GLN A 59 -13.17 -7.71 -7.93
C GLN A 59 -13.78 -7.04 -9.17
N THR A 60 -12.97 -6.37 -9.99
CA THR A 60 -13.45 -5.62 -11.16
C THR A 60 -13.60 -6.48 -12.40
N SER A 61 -12.77 -7.51 -12.57
CA SER A 61 -12.77 -8.37 -13.78
C SER A 61 -14.12 -9.01 -14.15
N PRO A 62 -15.01 -9.39 -13.20
CA PRO A 62 -16.33 -9.93 -13.54
C PRO A 62 -17.38 -8.87 -13.90
N ILE A 63 -17.06 -7.59 -13.82
CA ILE A 63 -17.98 -6.48 -14.11
C ILE A 63 -17.81 -6.09 -15.59
N GLU A 64 -18.75 -6.52 -16.45
CA GLU A 64 -18.63 -6.40 -17.92
C GLU A 64 -18.45 -4.96 -18.42
N ASP A 65 -19.00 -3.96 -17.73
CA ASP A 65 -18.95 -2.56 -18.13
C ASP A 65 -17.81 -1.76 -17.48
N ILE A 66 -16.91 -2.41 -16.74
CA ILE A 66 -15.74 -1.77 -16.12
C ILE A 66 -14.43 -2.39 -16.62
N THR A 67 -13.53 -1.57 -17.15
CA THR A 67 -12.13 -1.96 -17.36
C THR A 67 -11.23 -1.32 -16.31
N ALA A 68 -10.24 -2.09 -15.84
CA ALA A 68 -9.24 -1.61 -14.88
C ALA A 68 -7.86 -1.53 -15.55
N ASP A 69 -7.25 -0.35 -15.47
CA ASP A 69 -5.87 -0.09 -15.88
C ASP A 69 -5.00 0.17 -14.65
N VAL A 70 -3.71 -0.21 -14.72
CA VAL A 70 -2.73 0.05 -13.67
C VAL A 70 -1.58 0.88 -14.22
N VAL A 71 -1.16 1.88 -13.44
CA VAL A 71 0.03 2.70 -13.72
C VAL A 71 0.91 2.76 -12.47
N HIS A 72 2.20 2.62 -12.67
CA HIS A 72 3.21 2.71 -11.63
C HIS A 72 4.00 4.02 -11.78
N MET A 73 4.01 4.85 -10.73
CA MET A 73 4.75 6.11 -10.70
C MET A 73 6.25 5.90 -10.58
N ASN A 74 6.66 4.72 -10.05
CA ASN A 74 8.05 4.44 -9.69
C ASN A 74 8.65 5.51 -8.78
N GLY A 75 7.91 5.93 -7.76
CA GLY A 75 8.21 7.08 -6.89
C GLY A 75 9.59 7.05 -6.27
N THR A 76 10.13 5.86 -5.99
CA THR A 76 11.49 5.68 -5.46
C THR A 76 12.60 6.17 -6.41
N PHE A 77 12.30 6.42 -7.70
CA PHE A 77 13.25 7.00 -8.67
C PHE A 77 13.07 8.51 -8.88
N ILE A 78 12.07 9.12 -8.25
CA ILE A 78 11.76 10.54 -8.42
C ILE A 78 12.56 11.35 -7.39
N ARG A 79 13.53 12.17 -7.90
CA ARG A 79 14.47 12.93 -7.08
C ARG A 79 14.30 14.43 -7.18
N ASN A 80 13.58 14.89 -8.16
CA ASN A 80 13.39 16.31 -8.43
C ASN A 80 12.11 16.57 -9.23
N ASP A 81 11.77 17.85 -9.33
CA ASP A 81 10.59 18.29 -10.06
C ASP A 81 10.58 17.87 -11.54
N SER A 82 11.73 17.87 -12.20
CA SER A 82 11.80 17.50 -13.63
C SER A 82 11.40 16.04 -13.86
N LEU A 83 11.84 15.13 -12.99
CA LEU A 83 11.46 13.72 -13.04
C LEU A 83 9.99 13.54 -12.66
N TYR A 84 9.52 14.27 -11.65
CA TYR A 84 8.11 14.26 -11.26
C TYR A 84 7.21 14.73 -12.40
N ILE A 85 7.49 15.89 -13.00
CA ILE A 85 6.70 16.46 -14.10
C ILE A 85 6.70 15.51 -15.30
N ARG A 86 7.82 14.87 -15.62
CA ARG A 86 7.90 13.88 -16.70
C ARG A 86 7.01 12.67 -16.44
N MET A 87 7.06 12.13 -15.23
CA MET A 87 6.20 11.01 -14.81
C MET A 87 4.73 11.43 -14.86
N GLU A 88 4.39 12.57 -14.29
CA GLU A 88 3.05 13.14 -14.29
C GLU A 88 2.52 13.31 -15.72
N ASN A 89 3.28 13.98 -16.62
CA ASN A 89 2.90 14.15 -18.02
C ASN A 89 2.66 12.79 -18.69
N GLY A 90 3.54 11.82 -18.50
CA GLY A 90 3.37 10.50 -19.10
C GLY A 90 2.09 9.78 -18.66
N ILE A 91 1.64 9.97 -17.43
CA ILE A 91 0.35 9.44 -16.97
C ILE A 91 -0.80 10.13 -17.69
N PHE A 92 -0.85 11.46 -17.69
CA PHE A 92 -1.98 12.20 -18.25
C PHE A 92 -2.05 12.09 -19.77
N GLU A 93 -0.92 12.10 -20.48
CA GLU A 93 -0.85 11.85 -21.93
C GLU A 93 -1.38 10.45 -22.30
N ARG A 94 -0.99 9.41 -21.53
CA ARG A 94 -1.47 8.03 -21.76
C ARG A 94 -2.98 7.91 -21.68
N PHE A 95 -3.63 8.70 -20.82
CA PHE A 95 -5.08 8.65 -20.59
C PHE A 95 -5.85 9.84 -21.16
N GLN A 96 -5.23 10.64 -22.04
CA GLN A 96 -5.85 11.81 -22.64
C GLN A 96 -7.18 11.49 -23.34
N ASP A 97 -7.20 10.42 -24.15
CA ASP A 97 -8.38 9.96 -24.89
C ASP A 97 -9.20 8.89 -24.16
N LYS A 98 -8.73 8.47 -22.98
CA LYS A 98 -9.28 7.36 -22.20
C LYS A 98 -9.42 7.75 -20.74
N LYS A 99 -10.04 8.89 -20.48
CA LYS A 99 -10.19 9.42 -19.11
C LYS A 99 -10.84 8.40 -18.20
N PRO A 100 -10.32 8.20 -16.97
CA PRO A 100 -10.94 7.34 -16.00
C PRO A 100 -12.26 7.91 -15.48
N ASP A 101 -13.19 7.03 -15.13
CA ASP A 101 -14.41 7.39 -14.40
C ASP A 101 -14.22 7.22 -12.88
N TYR A 102 -13.24 6.40 -12.47
CA TYR A 102 -12.90 6.07 -11.07
C TYR A 102 -11.40 5.97 -10.87
N LEU A 103 -10.92 6.33 -9.67
CA LEU A 103 -9.51 6.20 -9.31
C LEU A 103 -9.32 5.41 -8.03
N VAL A 104 -8.27 4.59 -8.01
CA VAL A 104 -7.62 4.12 -6.79
C VAL A 104 -6.20 4.64 -6.77
N LEU A 105 -5.86 5.39 -5.73
CA LEU A 105 -4.52 5.91 -5.51
C LEU A 105 -3.85 5.12 -4.40
N LEU A 106 -2.74 4.45 -4.72
CA LEU A 106 -1.97 3.65 -3.78
C LEU A 106 -0.71 4.40 -3.33
N GLY A 107 -0.69 4.76 -2.05
CA GLY A 107 0.35 5.55 -1.40
C GLY A 107 0.12 7.06 -1.51
N ASN A 108 0.52 7.77 -0.46
CA ASN A 108 0.26 9.21 -0.31
C ASN A 108 0.91 10.05 -1.44
N MET A 109 2.02 9.59 -2.04
CA MET A 109 2.63 10.25 -3.19
C MET A 109 1.70 10.30 -4.41
N ALA A 110 0.87 9.27 -4.67
CA ALA A 110 -0.08 9.30 -5.78
C ALA A 110 -1.14 10.41 -5.62
N PHE A 111 -1.44 10.80 -4.38
CA PHE A 111 -2.37 11.87 -4.08
C PHE A 111 -1.81 13.28 -4.40
N THR A 112 -0.51 13.40 -4.66
CA THR A 112 0.08 14.67 -5.15
C THR A 112 -0.44 15.05 -6.55
N LEU A 113 -1.00 14.10 -7.30
CA LEU A 113 -1.60 14.32 -8.63
C LEU A 113 -3.01 14.95 -8.57
N ARG A 114 -3.61 15.11 -7.40
CA ARG A 114 -5.03 15.51 -7.20
C ARG A 114 -5.46 16.77 -7.94
N GLU A 115 -4.59 17.79 -7.97
CA GLU A 115 -4.91 19.07 -8.64
C GLU A 115 -5.04 18.90 -10.14
N ARG A 116 -4.14 18.13 -10.74
CA ARG A 116 -4.17 17.83 -12.17
C ARG A 116 -5.29 16.85 -12.52
N ILE A 117 -5.57 15.87 -11.65
CA ILE A 117 -6.76 15.01 -11.79
C ILE A 117 -8.01 15.86 -11.86
N LEU A 118 -8.20 16.78 -10.91
CA LEU A 118 -9.37 17.66 -10.89
C LEU A 118 -9.47 18.52 -12.16
N SER A 119 -8.36 19.08 -12.62
CA SER A 119 -8.35 19.98 -13.78
C SER A 119 -8.56 19.26 -15.12
N GLU A 120 -8.00 18.05 -15.32
CA GLU A 120 -8.04 17.35 -16.60
C GLU A 120 -9.14 16.27 -16.68
N TRP A 121 -9.43 15.59 -15.57
CA TRP A 121 -10.40 14.48 -15.53
C TRP A 121 -11.69 14.85 -14.79
N GLY A 122 -11.69 15.97 -14.04
CA GLY A 122 -12.82 16.41 -13.24
C GLY A 122 -12.81 15.85 -11.82
N ASN A 123 -13.86 16.14 -11.06
CA ASN A 123 -13.99 15.70 -9.67
C ASN A 123 -14.50 14.26 -9.57
N ILE A 124 -13.79 13.32 -10.18
CA ILE A 124 -14.13 11.89 -10.20
C ILE A 124 -13.88 11.23 -8.85
N PRO A 125 -14.63 10.16 -8.49
CA PRO A 125 -14.46 9.47 -7.23
C PRO A 125 -13.09 8.80 -7.09
N ILE A 126 -12.46 8.97 -5.93
CA ILE A 126 -11.12 8.46 -5.61
C ILE A 126 -11.18 7.62 -4.32
N VAL A 127 -10.60 6.42 -4.34
CA VAL A 127 -10.21 5.70 -3.13
C VAL A 127 -8.72 5.87 -2.94
N LEU A 128 -8.31 6.60 -1.91
CA LEU A 128 -6.92 6.74 -1.51
C LEU A 128 -6.57 5.69 -0.46
N ILE A 129 -5.49 4.96 -0.66
CA ILE A 129 -4.96 4.01 0.31
C ILE A 129 -3.54 4.44 0.67
N GLY A 130 -3.28 4.67 1.94
CA GLY A 130 -2.00 5.17 2.41
C GLY A 130 -1.70 4.79 3.85
N ASN A 131 -0.48 5.11 4.28
CA ASN A 131 -0.04 4.80 5.63
C ASN A 131 -0.39 5.91 6.65
N GLU A 132 -0.75 7.09 6.17
CA GLU A 132 -0.95 8.30 6.98
C GLU A 132 -2.17 9.05 6.47
N ASP A 133 -2.99 9.56 7.40
CA ASP A 133 -4.14 10.41 7.13
C ASP A 133 -3.78 11.89 6.94
N THR A 134 -2.51 12.14 6.64
CA THR A 134 -1.95 13.45 6.34
C THR A 134 -1.35 13.50 4.95
N TYR A 135 -1.18 14.70 4.41
CA TYR A 135 -0.45 14.91 3.17
C TYR A 135 0.66 15.94 3.36
N ALA A 136 1.69 15.80 2.57
CA ALA A 136 2.81 16.74 2.49
C ALA A 136 2.93 17.32 1.07
N PRO A 137 3.63 18.45 0.89
CA PRO A 137 4.04 18.93 -0.43
C PRO A 137 4.80 17.87 -1.21
N ARG A 138 4.65 17.85 -2.53
CA ARG A 138 5.18 16.77 -3.41
C ARG A 138 6.69 16.55 -3.29
N GLU A 139 7.46 17.61 -3.04
CA GLU A 139 8.91 17.57 -2.92
C GLU A 139 9.40 16.75 -1.74
N TYR A 140 8.54 16.51 -0.74
CA TYR A 140 8.85 15.64 0.40
C TYR A 140 8.84 14.15 0.05
N TYR A 141 8.17 13.78 -1.02
CA TYR A 141 8.18 12.40 -1.53
C TYR A 141 9.36 12.10 -2.45
N PHE A 142 10.22 13.08 -2.76
CA PHE A 142 11.39 12.88 -3.61
C PHE A 142 12.52 12.17 -2.84
N THR A 143 13.14 11.18 -3.48
CA THR A 143 14.28 10.48 -2.91
C THR A 143 15.56 11.33 -2.97
N GLY A 144 16.53 11.05 -2.09
CA GLY A 144 17.83 11.71 -2.11
C GLY A 144 17.84 13.11 -1.46
N ARG A 145 16.83 13.46 -0.69
CA ARG A 145 16.80 14.73 0.06
C ARG A 145 16.65 14.45 1.56
N PRO A 146 17.57 14.90 2.40
CA PRO A 146 17.34 14.92 3.84
C PRO A 146 16.19 15.90 4.12
N ILE A 147 15.09 15.39 4.67
CA ILE A 147 13.92 16.19 4.97
C ILE A 147 13.75 16.19 6.48
N HIS A 148 13.78 17.37 7.08
CA HIS A 148 13.36 17.53 8.46
C HIS A 148 11.84 17.66 8.49
N ILE A 149 11.13 16.56 8.71
CA ILE A 149 9.69 16.57 8.84
C ILE A 149 9.32 17.22 10.17
N SER A 150 8.55 18.30 10.08
CA SER A 150 7.88 18.90 11.24
C SER A 150 6.37 18.80 11.07
N ASN A 151 5.62 18.78 12.18
CA ASN A 151 4.16 18.76 12.14
C ASN A 151 3.54 19.96 11.38
N ALA A 152 4.32 21.04 11.19
CA ALA A 152 3.89 22.21 10.45
C ALA A 152 3.86 22.02 8.92
N ILE A 153 4.44 20.94 8.41
CA ILE A 153 4.55 20.69 6.96
C ILE A 153 3.43 19.77 6.45
N THR A 154 2.89 18.94 7.33
CA THR A 154 1.80 18.01 7.01
C THR A 154 0.47 18.62 7.37
N SER A 155 -0.56 18.34 6.56
CA SER A 155 -1.94 18.73 6.81
C SER A 155 -2.86 17.52 6.78
N PRO A 156 -3.94 17.49 7.57
CA PRO A 156 -4.89 16.39 7.55
C PRO A 156 -5.54 16.19 6.18
N LEU A 157 -5.66 14.95 5.73
CA LEU A 157 -6.35 14.64 4.47
C LEU A 157 -7.82 15.07 4.49
N VAL A 158 -8.47 15.01 5.66
CA VAL A 158 -9.88 15.38 5.81
C VAL A 158 -10.16 16.82 5.39
N ASP A 159 -9.19 17.72 5.53
CA ASP A 159 -9.33 19.12 5.15
C ASP A 159 -9.46 19.31 3.63
N LEU A 160 -9.08 18.30 2.84
CA LEU A 160 -9.16 18.31 1.38
C LEU A 160 -10.46 17.71 0.84
N GLN A 161 -11.24 16.98 1.63
CA GLN A 161 -12.50 16.38 1.16
C GLN A 161 -13.51 17.39 0.59
N PRO A 162 -13.65 18.62 1.11
CA PRO A 162 -14.55 19.59 0.48
C PRO A 162 -14.21 19.92 -0.97
N GLN A 163 -12.93 19.85 -1.34
CA GLN A 163 -12.43 20.18 -2.67
C GLN A 163 -12.34 18.98 -3.62
N TYR A 164 -11.98 17.80 -3.08
CA TYR A 164 -11.74 16.59 -3.88
C TYR A 164 -12.70 15.46 -3.46
N ASN A 165 -13.23 14.76 -4.45
CA ASN A 165 -14.14 13.63 -4.23
C ASN A 165 -13.35 12.36 -3.87
N PHE A 166 -12.99 12.18 -2.60
CA PHE A 166 -12.22 11.01 -2.17
C PHE A 166 -12.62 10.48 -0.80
N THR A 167 -12.38 9.19 -0.60
CA THR A 167 -12.28 8.52 0.70
C THR A 167 -10.88 8.00 0.93
N PHE A 168 -10.56 7.68 2.18
CA PHE A 168 -9.25 7.20 2.59
C PHE A 168 -9.34 5.89 3.37
N ILE A 169 -8.42 4.97 3.08
CA ILE A 169 -8.25 3.70 3.80
C ILE A 169 -6.81 3.64 4.31
N GLU A 170 -6.67 3.55 5.62
CA GLU A 170 -5.37 3.50 6.27
C GLU A 170 -4.77 2.09 6.23
N THR A 171 -3.45 2.03 5.97
CA THR A 171 -2.60 0.85 6.15
C THR A 171 -1.47 1.18 7.11
N PRO A 172 -1.74 1.26 8.41
CA PRO A 172 -0.83 1.85 9.38
C PRO A 172 0.41 0.99 9.64
N TYR A 173 1.47 1.63 10.13
CA TYR A 173 2.58 0.93 10.76
C TYR A 173 2.24 0.67 12.23
N MET A 174 2.22 -0.59 12.64
CA MET A 174 1.99 -0.99 14.03
C MET A 174 3.29 -0.90 14.85
N TYR A 175 3.94 0.27 14.78
CA TYR A 175 5.24 0.47 15.42
C TYR A 175 5.16 0.45 16.95
N LYS A 176 4.07 0.97 17.53
CA LYS A 176 3.88 1.00 18.98
C LYS A 176 3.76 -0.42 19.54
N GLU A 177 2.88 -1.21 18.93
CA GLU A 177 2.63 -2.61 19.30
C GLU A 177 3.88 -3.47 19.08
N THR A 178 4.62 -3.21 17.98
CA THR A 178 5.88 -3.91 17.70
C THR A 178 6.96 -3.57 18.72
N ILE A 179 7.11 -2.31 19.12
CA ILE A 179 8.05 -1.89 20.18
C ILE A 179 7.66 -2.51 21.51
N ASP A 180 6.38 -2.49 21.87
CA ASP A 180 5.88 -3.11 23.11
C ASP A 180 6.19 -4.60 23.14
N MET A 181 6.00 -5.29 22.03
CA MET A 181 6.36 -6.69 21.87
C MET A 181 7.88 -6.92 22.00
N MET A 182 8.69 -6.06 21.37
CA MET A 182 10.15 -6.13 21.50
C MET A 182 10.59 -6.02 22.96
N VAL A 183 10.07 -5.05 23.70
CA VAL A 183 10.38 -4.85 25.12
C VAL A 183 9.96 -6.09 25.96
N GLN A 184 8.81 -6.69 25.64
CA GLN A 184 8.34 -7.89 26.32
C GLN A 184 9.22 -9.09 26.00
N MET A 185 9.61 -9.29 24.75
CA MET A 185 10.38 -10.45 24.29
C MET A 185 11.88 -10.33 24.59
N LEU A 186 12.37 -9.12 24.76
CA LEU A 186 13.79 -8.78 25.04
C LEU A 186 13.92 -8.06 26.39
N PRO A 187 13.69 -8.73 27.52
CA PRO A 187 13.62 -8.06 28.83
C PRO A 187 14.96 -7.43 29.29
N LYS A 188 16.06 -7.78 28.66
CA LYS A 188 17.40 -7.20 28.92
C LYS A 188 17.75 -6.08 27.94
N MET A 189 16.87 -5.76 26.99
CA MET A 189 17.14 -4.75 25.97
C MET A 189 17.36 -3.37 26.60
N LYS A 190 18.44 -2.72 26.19
CA LYS A 190 18.80 -1.36 26.59
C LYS A 190 18.80 -0.40 25.42
N THR A 191 19.01 -0.91 24.21
CA THR A 191 19.06 -0.13 22.99
C THR A 191 18.06 -0.65 21.99
N ILE A 192 17.31 0.26 21.39
CA ILE A 192 16.44 -0.01 20.25
C ILE A 192 16.96 0.80 19.04
N VAL A 193 17.24 0.09 17.96
CA VAL A 193 17.77 0.67 16.72
C VAL A 193 16.67 0.69 15.69
N PHE A 194 16.32 1.84 15.16
CA PHE A 194 15.46 1.96 14.00
C PHE A 194 16.28 2.02 12.72
N ALA A 195 16.20 0.98 11.90
CA ALA A 195 16.90 0.88 10.63
C ALA A 195 15.94 1.10 9.46
N ALA A 196 16.20 2.11 8.63
CA ALA A 196 15.35 2.45 7.49
C ALA A 196 16.12 3.26 6.42
N ASP A 197 15.51 3.35 5.23
CA ASP A 197 15.95 4.30 4.20
C ASP A 197 15.41 5.72 4.46
N GLU A 198 15.79 6.63 3.56
CA GLU A 198 15.46 8.06 3.63
C GLU A 198 14.09 8.46 3.09
N LEU A 199 13.26 7.51 2.67
CA LEU A 199 11.95 7.83 2.12
C LEU A 199 11.07 8.57 3.14
N TYR A 200 10.23 9.48 2.65
CA TYR A 200 9.38 10.34 3.46
C TYR A 200 8.70 9.60 4.63
N HIS A 201 8.01 8.48 4.34
CA HIS A 201 7.30 7.71 5.34
C HIS A 201 8.22 7.13 6.44
N ASN A 202 9.47 6.82 6.13
CA ASN A 202 10.43 6.34 7.13
C ASN A 202 10.98 7.47 8.01
N GLN A 203 11.12 8.67 7.46
CA GLN A 203 11.52 9.84 8.25
C GLN A 203 10.41 10.28 9.22
N ASP A 204 9.15 10.23 8.80
CA ASP A 204 8.03 10.50 9.71
C ASP A 204 7.91 9.40 10.77
N LEU A 205 8.10 8.14 10.36
CA LEU A 205 8.10 6.99 11.26
C LEU A 205 9.23 7.08 12.30
N ASP A 206 10.44 7.52 11.92
CA ASP A 206 11.57 7.79 12.84
C ASP A 206 11.14 8.78 13.94
N ARG A 207 10.54 9.89 13.56
CA ARG A 207 10.04 10.90 14.48
C ARG A 207 8.98 10.34 15.45
N LEU A 208 8.05 9.54 14.94
CA LEU A 208 6.97 8.93 15.73
C LEU A 208 7.51 7.87 16.68
N ILE A 209 8.42 7.02 16.23
CA ILE A 209 9.09 5.99 17.04
C ILE A 209 9.89 6.64 18.17
N HIS A 210 10.72 7.63 17.85
CA HIS A 210 11.51 8.35 18.84
C HIS A 210 10.62 8.99 19.92
N ALA A 211 9.54 9.66 19.52
CA ALA A 211 8.59 10.25 20.46
C ALA A 211 7.92 9.19 21.36
N TYR A 212 7.54 8.04 20.78
CA TYR A 212 6.93 6.94 21.54
C TYR A 212 7.89 6.33 22.56
N ILE A 213 9.13 6.03 22.14
CA ILE A 213 10.16 5.46 23.02
C ILE A 213 10.47 6.45 24.15
N THR A 214 10.73 7.71 23.83
CA THR A 214 11.03 8.74 24.85
C THR A 214 9.91 8.88 25.87
N SER A 215 8.66 8.79 25.43
CA SER A 215 7.49 8.92 26.32
C SER A 215 7.24 7.69 27.18
N LYS A 216 7.30 6.49 26.59
CA LYS A 216 6.87 5.24 27.27
C LYS A 216 8.03 4.45 27.88
N TYR A 217 9.20 4.53 27.27
CA TYR A 217 10.39 3.76 27.66
C TYR A 217 11.62 4.67 27.81
N PRO A 218 11.60 5.66 28.72
CA PRO A 218 12.65 6.68 28.82
C PRO A 218 14.03 6.15 29.19
N ASN A 219 14.10 4.90 29.67
CA ASN A 219 15.35 4.22 30.00
C ASN A 219 15.97 3.45 28.82
N LEU A 220 15.27 3.34 27.68
CA LEU A 220 15.81 2.76 26.46
C LEU A 220 16.58 3.83 25.68
N HIS A 221 17.77 3.47 25.28
CA HIS A 221 18.52 4.27 24.31
C HIS A 221 17.93 4.05 22.92
N TYR A 222 17.62 5.17 22.23
CA TYR A 222 17.15 5.13 20.86
C TYR A 222 18.27 5.50 19.91
N GLU A 223 18.52 4.65 18.93
CA GLU A 223 19.48 4.89 17.86
C GLU A 223 18.78 4.79 16.51
N ARG A 224 19.15 5.68 15.58
CA ARG A 224 18.65 5.65 14.20
C ARG A 224 19.76 5.25 13.24
N LEU A 225 19.41 4.40 12.30
CA LEU A 225 20.27 3.94 11.22
C LEU A 225 19.56 4.23 9.89
N ILE A 226 19.84 5.39 9.31
CA ILE A 226 19.16 5.87 8.09
C ILE A 226 20.09 5.81 6.88
N GLY A 227 19.57 5.32 5.74
CA GLY A 227 20.31 4.98 4.54
C GLY A 227 21.10 6.12 3.90
N ASN A 228 20.65 7.37 4.03
CA ASN A 228 21.40 8.54 3.54
C ASN A 228 22.58 8.93 4.42
N GLU A 229 22.50 8.59 5.68
CA GLU A 229 23.53 8.91 6.65
C GLU A 229 24.62 7.84 6.65
N ARG A 230 24.27 6.63 6.17
CA ARG A 230 25.16 5.47 6.12
C ARG A 230 24.98 4.71 4.80
N ASN A 231 26.09 4.32 4.21
CA ASN A 231 26.07 3.48 3.01
C ASN A 231 25.81 2.00 3.37
N GLN A 232 25.61 1.16 2.33
CA GLN A 232 25.34 -0.27 2.52
C GLN A 232 26.40 -1.00 3.32
N ASN A 233 27.68 -0.67 3.14
CA ASN A 233 28.77 -1.34 3.86
C ASN A 233 28.75 -0.99 5.36
N GLU A 234 28.35 0.24 5.70
CA GLU A 234 28.17 0.66 7.08
C GLU A 234 26.97 -0.01 7.72
N LEU A 235 25.85 -0.16 6.99
CA LEU A 235 24.72 -0.96 7.44
C LEU A 235 25.14 -2.41 7.68
N GLN A 236 25.84 -3.02 6.73
CA GLN A 236 26.31 -4.39 6.86
C GLN A 236 27.26 -4.54 8.06
N ALA A 237 28.20 -3.63 8.23
CA ALA A 237 29.11 -3.63 9.37
C ALA A 237 28.35 -3.52 10.70
N TYR A 238 27.33 -2.67 10.75
CA TYR A 238 26.47 -2.51 11.92
C TYR A 238 25.70 -3.79 12.22
N LEU A 239 25.04 -4.39 11.21
CA LEU A 239 24.26 -5.61 11.35
C LEU A 239 25.10 -6.83 11.77
N LEU A 240 26.39 -6.87 11.39
CA LEU A 240 27.31 -7.96 11.75
C LEU A 240 27.98 -7.73 13.10
N ASN A 241 27.86 -6.54 13.68
CA ASN A 241 28.42 -6.25 15.00
C ASN A 241 27.50 -6.81 16.07
N ASP A 242 28.02 -7.63 16.97
CA ASP A 242 27.28 -8.18 18.10
C ASP A 242 27.18 -7.12 19.20
N GLU A 243 26.08 -6.38 19.19
CA GLU A 243 25.76 -5.40 20.23
C GLU A 243 24.78 -6.03 21.23
N PRO A 244 25.25 -6.56 22.36
CA PRO A 244 24.39 -7.21 23.33
C PRO A 244 23.32 -6.24 23.87
N GLU A 245 22.18 -6.79 24.26
CA GLU A 245 21.05 -6.02 24.81
C GLU A 245 20.45 -5.00 23.80
N THR A 246 20.63 -5.24 22.50
CA THR A 246 20.10 -4.43 21.42
C THR A 246 19.00 -5.18 20.65
N GLY A 247 17.90 -4.49 20.33
CA GLY A 247 16.85 -4.97 19.44
C GLY A 247 16.74 -4.02 18.23
N MET A 248 16.56 -4.58 17.03
CA MET A 248 16.44 -3.79 15.81
C MET A 248 15.01 -3.76 15.32
N LEU A 249 14.52 -2.56 15.01
CA LEU A 249 13.24 -2.30 14.37
C LEU A 249 13.49 -1.88 12.92
N PHE A 250 13.04 -2.68 11.97
CA PHE A 250 13.35 -2.52 10.56
C PHE A 250 12.12 -2.15 9.73
N SER A 251 12.25 -1.13 8.85
CA SER A 251 11.21 -0.76 7.90
C SER A 251 11.58 -1.19 6.48
N THR A 252 12.32 -0.38 5.75
CA THR A 252 12.80 -0.67 4.40
C THR A 252 14.19 -0.08 4.24
N TRP A 253 14.95 -0.59 3.29
CA TRP A 253 16.27 -0.08 2.97
C TRP A 253 16.50 -0.05 1.47
N PHE A 254 16.13 1.04 0.84
CA PHE A 254 16.46 1.30 -0.54
C PHE A 254 17.72 2.12 -0.60
N TYR A 255 18.72 1.64 -1.33
CA TYR A 255 19.96 2.40 -1.56
C TYR A 255 20.23 2.55 -3.04
N GLU A 256 20.93 3.64 -3.37
CA GLU A 256 21.31 3.90 -4.74
C GLU A 256 22.61 3.17 -5.09
N ARG A 257 22.58 2.39 -6.14
CA ARG A 257 23.76 1.82 -6.77
C ARG A 257 23.86 2.32 -8.21
N LYS A 258 25.05 2.70 -8.64
CA LYS A 258 25.30 2.94 -10.06
C LYS A 258 25.47 1.59 -10.76
N ASN A 259 24.73 1.36 -11.82
CA ASN A 259 24.93 0.19 -12.69
C ASN A 259 26.24 0.35 -13.50
N LEU A 260 26.62 -0.67 -14.25
CA LEU A 260 27.83 -0.68 -15.10
C LEU A 260 27.91 0.49 -16.10
N LEU A 261 26.77 1.10 -16.44
CA LEU A 261 26.67 2.25 -17.34
C LEU A 261 26.63 3.59 -16.58
N GLY A 262 26.79 3.57 -15.26
CA GLY A 262 26.77 4.77 -14.41
C GLY A 262 25.37 5.32 -14.10
N PHE A 263 24.30 4.64 -14.51
CA PHE A 263 22.94 5.05 -14.18
C PHE A 263 22.58 4.60 -12.76
N PRO A 264 21.91 5.47 -11.98
CA PRO A 264 21.43 5.14 -10.66
C PRO A 264 20.35 4.06 -10.75
N THR A 265 20.49 3.02 -9.96
CA THR A 265 19.48 1.97 -9.75
C THR A 265 19.21 1.86 -8.26
N LEU A 266 17.92 1.75 -7.90
CA LEU A 266 17.53 1.44 -6.54
C LEU A 266 17.47 -0.07 -6.37
N ILE A 267 18.15 -0.56 -5.35
CA ILE A 267 18.19 -1.98 -5.02
C ILE A 267 17.58 -2.15 -3.63
N SER A 268 16.57 -3.01 -3.57
CA SER A 268 16.06 -3.55 -2.32
C SER A 268 16.87 -4.81 -2.02
N GLY A 269 17.89 -4.70 -1.19
CA GLY A 269 18.83 -5.80 -0.93
C GLY A 269 18.83 -6.33 0.50
N ASP A 270 17.88 -5.94 1.26
CA ASP A 270 18.03 -5.73 2.67
C ASP A 270 17.85 -6.95 3.50
N PHE A 271 16.96 -7.86 3.13
CA PHE A 271 16.70 -8.95 4.06
C PHE A 271 17.77 -10.04 4.04
N GLN A 272 18.61 -10.13 3.03
CA GLN A 272 19.81 -10.98 3.09
C GLN A 272 20.84 -10.44 4.09
N LEU A 273 20.95 -9.10 4.19
CA LEU A 273 21.79 -8.46 5.19
C LEU A 273 21.21 -8.64 6.59
N VAL A 274 19.89 -8.44 6.73
CA VAL A 274 19.17 -8.61 7.98
C VAL A 274 19.24 -10.06 8.48
N ALA A 275 19.12 -11.04 7.59
CA ALA A 275 19.27 -12.45 7.91
C ALA A 275 20.62 -12.83 8.53
N SER A 276 21.65 -11.98 8.36
CA SER A 276 22.98 -12.18 8.93
C SER A 276 23.19 -11.46 10.27
N SER A 277 22.18 -10.73 10.77
CA SER A 277 22.30 -9.98 12.02
C SER A 277 22.34 -10.92 13.22
N PRO A 278 23.27 -10.77 14.17
CA PRO A 278 23.26 -11.48 15.44
C PRO A 278 22.20 -10.92 16.43
N GLN A 279 21.69 -9.71 16.17
CA GLN A 279 20.65 -9.10 16.99
C GLN A 279 19.27 -9.51 16.49
N PRO A 280 18.26 -9.65 17.38
CA PRO A 280 16.88 -9.87 16.98
C PRO A 280 16.33 -8.68 16.19
N VAL A 281 15.83 -8.95 14.98
CA VAL A 281 15.25 -7.93 14.09
C VAL A 281 13.74 -8.10 14.00
N PHE A 282 13.01 -7.02 14.26
CA PHE A 282 11.56 -6.95 14.15
C PHE A 282 11.14 -6.08 12.98
N ALA A 283 10.16 -6.55 12.23
CA ALA A 283 9.72 -5.90 11.01
C ALA A 283 8.52 -4.97 11.24
N LEU A 284 8.50 -3.84 10.54
CA LEU A 284 7.34 -2.94 10.47
C LEU A 284 6.49 -3.13 9.22
N ARG A 285 6.95 -3.98 8.29
CA ARG A 285 6.26 -4.21 7.02
C ARG A 285 5.80 -5.64 6.88
N ASN A 286 4.54 -5.82 6.48
CA ASN A 286 3.94 -7.14 6.19
C ASN A 286 4.77 -7.96 5.18
N ALA A 287 5.49 -7.30 4.29
CA ALA A 287 6.35 -7.94 3.28
C ALA A 287 7.46 -8.82 3.86
N TYR A 288 7.83 -8.59 5.13
CA TYR A 288 8.89 -9.34 5.82
C TYR A 288 8.34 -10.46 6.72
N VAL A 289 7.03 -10.62 6.80
CA VAL A 289 6.41 -11.68 7.61
C VAL A 289 6.93 -13.06 7.16
N GLY A 290 7.54 -13.78 8.10
CA GLY A 290 8.08 -15.13 7.86
C GLY A 290 9.35 -15.20 7.03
N LYS A 291 9.95 -14.08 6.66
CA LYS A 291 11.26 -14.06 6.00
C LYS A 291 12.37 -14.35 7.02
N GLU A 292 13.43 -14.95 6.53
CA GLU A 292 14.65 -15.19 7.29
C GLU A 292 15.23 -13.85 7.79
N GLY A 293 15.81 -13.85 8.99
CA GLY A 293 16.36 -12.68 9.65
C GLY A 293 15.36 -11.85 10.46
N PHE A 294 14.04 -12.11 10.31
CA PHE A 294 13.02 -11.36 11.05
C PHE A 294 12.36 -12.23 12.12
N ALA A 295 12.47 -11.82 13.37
CA ALA A 295 11.85 -12.50 14.53
C ALA A 295 10.33 -12.35 14.54
N GLY A 296 9.83 -11.20 14.10
CA GLY A 296 8.38 -10.93 14.04
C GLY A 296 8.04 -9.46 13.89
N GLY A 297 6.79 -9.12 14.21
CA GLY A 297 6.24 -7.77 14.21
C GLY A 297 4.74 -7.80 14.41
N TYR A 298 4.16 -6.65 14.74
CA TYR A 298 2.73 -6.44 14.67
C TYR A 298 2.36 -5.89 13.30
N PHE A 299 1.27 -6.42 12.72
CA PHE A 299 0.80 -5.99 11.41
C PHE A 299 -0.71 -5.82 11.42
N TYR A 300 -1.20 -4.83 10.67
CA TYR A 300 -2.63 -4.61 10.51
C TYR A 300 -3.32 -5.81 9.84
N ASP A 301 -4.62 -5.98 10.10
CA ASP A 301 -5.42 -7.03 9.47
C ASP A 301 -5.65 -6.69 7.99
N ARG A 302 -4.96 -7.42 7.10
CA ARG A 302 -5.10 -7.26 5.64
C ARG A 302 -6.53 -7.47 5.16
N MET A 303 -7.28 -8.38 5.80
CA MET A 303 -8.68 -8.64 5.43
C MET A 303 -9.57 -7.45 5.77
N GLU A 304 -9.31 -6.74 6.87
CA GLU A 304 -10.03 -5.51 7.21
C GLU A 304 -9.85 -4.46 6.12
N VAL A 305 -8.61 -4.22 5.68
CA VAL A 305 -8.29 -3.27 4.60
C VAL A 305 -8.91 -3.68 3.26
N GLN A 306 -8.80 -4.97 2.88
CA GLN A 306 -9.39 -5.47 1.63
C GLN A 306 -10.92 -5.38 1.64
N ASN A 307 -11.57 -5.65 2.78
CA ASN A 307 -13.03 -5.51 2.91
C ASN A 307 -13.45 -4.05 2.82
N ALA A 308 -12.71 -3.13 3.46
CA ALA A 308 -12.97 -1.70 3.35
C ALA A 308 -12.84 -1.20 1.91
N LEU A 309 -11.78 -1.60 1.21
CA LEU A 309 -11.56 -1.29 -0.20
C LEU A 309 -12.68 -1.84 -1.09
N SER A 310 -13.04 -3.11 -0.91
CA SER A 310 -14.13 -3.74 -1.66
C SER A 310 -15.46 -3.02 -1.44
N SER A 311 -15.75 -2.63 -0.19
CA SER A 311 -16.96 -1.89 0.15
C SER A 311 -16.97 -0.50 -0.49
N ALA A 312 -15.85 0.25 -0.41
CA ALA A 312 -15.73 1.57 -1.01
C ALA A 312 -15.92 1.52 -2.53
N LEU A 313 -15.27 0.58 -3.22
CA LEU A 313 -15.42 0.42 -4.68
C LEU A 313 -16.85 0.08 -5.07
N LYS A 314 -17.54 -0.82 -4.35
CA LYS A 314 -18.96 -1.16 -4.62
C LYS A 314 -19.85 0.07 -4.50
N GLN A 315 -19.67 0.91 -3.48
CA GLN A 315 -20.45 2.13 -3.28
C GLN A 315 -20.20 3.12 -4.41
N ILE A 316 -18.93 3.36 -4.78
CA ILE A 316 -18.55 4.28 -5.86
C ILE A 316 -19.08 3.78 -7.22
N PHE A 317 -19.01 2.48 -7.50
CA PHE A 317 -19.57 1.90 -8.74
C PHE A 317 -21.08 1.99 -8.81
N ALA A 318 -21.75 2.03 -7.65
CA ALA A 318 -23.20 2.28 -7.53
C ALA A 318 -23.57 3.76 -7.66
N GLY A 319 -22.58 4.67 -7.78
CA GLY A 319 -22.79 6.11 -7.97
C GLY A 319 -22.72 6.94 -6.68
N GLU A 320 -22.24 6.35 -5.58
CA GLU A 320 -22.05 7.11 -4.33
C GLU A 320 -20.88 8.08 -4.50
N ASP A 321 -21.03 9.28 -3.93
CA ASP A 321 -19.94 10.25 -3.82
C ASP A 321 -18.91 9.76 -2.80
N ALA A 322 -17.64 9.69 -3.18
CA ALA A 322 -16.60 9.15 -2.30
C ALA A 322 -16.44 9.95 -1.00
N ARG A 323 -16.82 11.24 -0.98
CA ARG A 323 -16.83 12.08 0.22
C ARG A 323 -17.82 11.61 1.28
N ASN A 324 -18.90 10.89 0.87
CA ASN A 324 -19.88 10.34 1.79
C ASN A 324 -19.41 9.02 2.43
N ILE A 325 -18.35 8.41 1.90
CA ILE A 325 -17.75 7.20 2.46
C ILE A 325 -16.75 7.61 3.53
N PRO A 326 -16.98 7.27 4.82
CA PRO A 326 -16.08 7.65 5.90
C PRO A 326 -14.66 7.12 5.69
N PHE A 327 -13.66 7.86 6.15
CA PHE A 327 -12.30 7.35 6.24
C PHE A 327 -12.27 6.08 7.10
N THR A 328 -11.53 5.10 6.63
CA THR A 328 -11.39 3.81 7.33
C THR A 328 -10.00 3.71 7.93
N TYR A 329 -9.96 3.56 9.25
CA TYR A 329 -8.76 3.32 10.02
C TYR A 329 -8.71 1.86 10.43
N SER A 330 -7.59 1.19 10.20
CA SER A 330 -7.42 -0.20 10.62
C SER A 330 -7.36 -0.29 12.14
N LYS A 331 -8.26 -1.09 12.72
CA LYS A 331 -8.41 -1.26 14.17
C LYS A 331 -7.82 -2.57 14.68
N LYS A 332 -7.60 -3.51 13.79
CA LYS A 332 -7.12 -4.85 14.13
C LYS A 332 -5.68 -5.01 13.71
N SER A 333 -4.88 -5.49 14.65
CA SER A 333 -3.51 -5.90 14.38
C SER A 333 -3.21 -7.21 15.08
N TYR A 334 -2.27 -7.94 14.55
CA TYR A 334 -1.87 -9.24 15.08
C TYR A 334 -0.36 -9.34 15.17
N PRO A 335 0.18 -9.96 16.25
CA PRO A 335 1.59 -10.28 16.34
C PRO A 335 1.89 -11.53 15.51
N PHE A 336 2.73 -11.40 14.50
CA PHE A 336 3.28 -12.52 13.74
C PHE A 336 4.70 -12.80 14.21
N ILE A 337 4.96 -14.04 14.56
CA ILE A 337 6.25 -14.50 15.10
C ILE A 337 6.82 -15.57 14.17
N ASN A 338 8.03 -15.37 13.68
CA ASN A 338 8.77 -16.37 12.93
C ASN A 338 9.41 -17.36 13.91
N TYR A 339 8.76 -18.50 14.11
CA TYR A 339 9.19 -19.49 15.08
C TYR A 339 10.61 -19.98 14.85
N GLN A 340 10.98 -20.19 13.58
CA GLN A 340 12.32 -20.65 13.22
C GLN A 340 13.38 -19.60 13.58
N GLN A 341 13.13 -18.33 13.25
CA GLN A 341 14.03 -17.24 13.57
C GLN A 341 14.16 -17.03 15.06
N LEU A 342 13.03 -17.13 15.80
CA LEU A 342 13.03 -17.03 17.24
C LEU A 342 13.97 -18.07 17.91
N GLN A 343 13.98 -19.30 17.38
CA GLN A 343 14.88 -20.36 17.85
C GLN A 343 16.35 -20.06 17.51
N MET A 344 16.60 -19.48 16.33
CA MET A 344 17.95 -19.10 15.91
C MET A 344 18.50 -17.96 16.79
N ASP A 345 17.67 -16.99 17.13
CA ASP A 345 18.01 -15.85 17.99
C ASP A 345 18.04 -16.23 19.48
N GLY A 346 17.70 -17.47 19.84
CA GLY A 346 17.66 -17.92 21.24
C GLY A 346 16.58 -17.23 22.11
N LEU A 347 15.50 -16.74 21.49
CA LEU A 347 14.44 -16.02 22.18
C LEU A 347 13.43 -16.98 22.83
N ASP A 348 12.95 -16.62 24.02
CA ASP A 348 11.98 -17.41 24.77
C ASP A 348 10.56 -17.22 24.20
N THR A 349 9.99 -18.34 23.71
CA THR A 349 8.62 -18.37 23.18
C THR A 349 7.54 -18.02 24.21
N THR A 350 7.83 -18.18 25.50
CA THR A 350 6.88 -17.86 26.58
C THR A 350 6.69 -16.35 26.75
N LEU A 351 7.63 -15.56 26.26
CA LEU A 351 7.57 -14.09 26.27
C LEU A 351 6.82 -13.51 25.08
N CYS A 352 6.40 -14.33 24.10
CA CYS A 352 5.59 -13.85 23.01
C CYS A 352 4.19 -13.39 23.48
N PRO A 353 3.57 -12.41 22.82
CA PRO A 353 2.17 -12.06 23.07
C PRO A 353 1.24 -13.29 22.99
N LYS A 354 0.17 -13.33 23.80
CA LYS A 354 -0.71 -14.51 23.90
C LYS A 354 -1.40 -14.88 22.58
N ASP A 355 -1.70 -13.90 21.77
CA ASP A 355 -2.43 -14.02 20.48
C ASP A 355 -1.46 -14.13 19.28
N SER A 356 -0.20 -14.47 19.53
CA SER A 356 0.82 -14.58 18.50
C SER A 356 0.47 -15.64 17.45
N VAL A 357 0.53 -15.24 16.21
CA VAL A 357 0.45 -16.13 15.04
C VAL A 357 1.86 -16.61 14.72
N PHE A 358 2.14 -17.88 15.03
CA PHE A 358 3.43 -18.48 14.73
C PHE A 358 3.49 -18.97 13.28
N ILE A 359 4.44 -18.47 12.53
CA ILE A 359 4.78 -18.92 11.17
C ILE A 359 6.11 -19.67 11.18
N ASN A 360 6.35 -20.50 10.17
CA ASN A 360 7.52 -21.39 10.08
C ASN A 360 7.69 -22.32 11.30
N LYS A 361 6.58 -22.61 12.00
CA LYS A 361 6.58 -23.57 13.11
C LYS A 361 6.54 -24.99 12.54
N PRO A 362 7.47 -25.89 12.93
CA PRO A 362 7.42 -27.28 12.49
C PRO A 362 6.08 -27.93 12.83
N LEU A 363 5.54 -28.69 11.89
CA LEU A 363 4.33 -29.48 12.16
C LEU A 363 4.63 -30.47 13.29
N THR A 364 3.73 -30.57 14.26
CA THR A 364 3.80 -31.61 15.27
C THR A 364 3.64 -32.98 14.65
N PHE A 365 4.15 -34.03 15.33
CA PHE A 365 4.03 -35.42 14.84
C PHE A 365 2.58 -35.77 14.43
N TRP A 366 1.60 -35.38 15.24
CA TRP A 366 0.18 -35.61 14.97
C TRP A 366 -0.33 -34.85 13.75
N GLN A 367 0.07 -33.61 13.55
CA GLN A 367 -0.28 -32.81 12.35
C GLN A 367 0.35 -33.36 11.07
N LYS A 368 1.53 -34.01 11.18
CA LYS A 368 2.24 -34.60 10.03
C LYS A 368 1.64 -35.93 9.56
N TYR A 369 0.96 -36.67 10.44
CA TYR A 369 0.45 -38.01 10.17
C TYR A 369 -1.07 -38.15 10.32
N GLN A 370 -1.81 -37.06 10.32
CA GLN A 370 -3.28 -37.02 10.36
C GLN A 370 -3.95 -37.36 9.01
N TRP A 371 -3.20 -37.80 7.98
CA TRP A 371 -3.73 -38.17 6.66
C TRP A 371 -3.58 -39.67 6.41
#